data_3656d932bf58c9fabfdf71f40fd3d96b
#
_entry.id   3656d932bf58c9fabfdf71f40fd3d96b
#
_cell.length_a   1.000
_cell.length_b   1.000
_cell.length_c   1.000
_cell.angle_alpha   90.00
_cell.angle_beta   90.00
_cell.angle_gamma   90.00
#
_symmetry.space_group_name_H-M   'P 1'
#
loop_
_entity.id
_entity.type
_entity.pdbx_description
1 polymer ?
#
loop_
_entity_poly.entity_id
_entity_poly.type
_entity_poly.pdbx_seq_one_letter_code
_entity_poly.pdbx_strand_id
1 'polypeptide(L)'
;MIFIKKGMIFMNLIAVLIALAIIIVAFKFNVFLGIAVAIVAIGVGIYNFLPTYYAINGNKAFEIGDEDRAREWYKKACETGRANVKLKSSYAYVLLRTGYADEAEKVLDPIIRVKGLAPEKKNLAKQQRCMVYYKQGRLDEAIEDAQSMMKEGYRNSSIYGMLGYFKLLRNDDLDETTKLCEEAYDYNSDDRD
;
A
#
# COMPACT_ATOMS: atom_id res chain seq x y z
N MET A 1 -6.41 -16.40 -2.48
CA MET A 1 -6.55 -15.02 -3.02
C MET A 1 -7.75 -14.82 -3.96
N ILE A 2 -8.17 -15.83 -4.73
CA ILE A 2 -9.32 -15.76 -5.67
C ILE A 2 -10.68 -15.64 -4.96
N PHE A 3 -10.88 -16.30 -3.82
CA PHE A 3 -12.15 -16.28 -3.06
C PHE A 3 -12.47 -14.91 -2.44
N ILE A 4 -11.47 -14.17 -1.95
CA ILE A 4 -11.67 -12.84 -1.35
C ILE A 4 -12.05 -11.80 -2.42
N LYS A 5 -11.47 -11.88 -3.62
CA LYS A 5 -11.86 -11.02 -4.76
C LYS A 5 -13.29 -11.29 -5.21
N LYS A 6 -13.73 -12.56 -5.25
CA LYS A 6 -15.11 -12.92 -5.59
C LYS A 6 -16.13 -12.39 -4.58
N GLY A 7 -15.85 -12.50 -3.27
CA GLY A 7 -16.73 -11.98 -2.21
C GLY A 7 -16.91 -10.47 -2.26
N MET A 8 -15.85 -9.72 -2.53
CA MET A 8 -15.89 -8.26 -2.62
C MET A 8 -16.63 -7.77 -3.87
N ILE A 9 -16.49 -8.46 -5.00
CA ILE A 9 -17.26 -8.18 -6.23
C ILE A 9 -18.74 -8.47 -5.99
N PHE A 10 -19.05 -9.57 -5.30
CA PHE A 10 -20.43 -9.97 -4.98
C PHE A 10 -21.11 -8.97 -4.03
N MET A 11 -20.42 -8.48 -2.98
CA MET A 11 -20.92 -7.44 -2.10
C MET A 11 -21.19 -6.12 -2.82
N ASN A 12 -20.31 -5.71 -3.73
CA ASN A 12 -20.53 -4.51 -4.53
C ASN A 12 -21.72 -4.66 -5.47
N LEU A 13 -21.93 -5.84 -6.05
CA LEU A 13 -23.08 -6.14 -6.92
C LEU A 13 -24.40 -6.07 -6.13
N ILE A 14 -24.45 -6.64 -4.92
CA ILE A 14 -25.62 -6.58 -4.05
C ILE A 14 -25.95 -5.12 -3.69
N ALA A 15 -24.94 -4.32 -3.34
CA ALA A 15 -25.15 -2.90 -3.01
C ALA A 15 -25.75 -2.12 -4.20
N VAL A 16 -25.28 -2.38 -5.42
CA VAL A 16 -25.83 -1.78 -6.65
C VAL A 16 -27.27 -2.21 -6.88
N LEU A 17 -27.60 -3.51 -6.70
CA LEU A 17 -28.96 -4.03 -6.86
C LEU A 17 -29.92 -3.41 -5.85
N ILE A 18 -29.50 -3.25 -4.59
CA ILE A 18 -30.28 -2.58 -3.55
C ILE A 18 -30.53 -1.11 -3.92
N ALA A 19 -29.49 -0.38 -4.38
CA ALA A 19 -29.65 1.00 -4.81
C ALA A 19 -30.64 1.13 -5.98
N LEU A 20 -30.57 0.24 -6.96
CA LEU A 20 -31.53 0.22 -8.07
C LEU A 20 -32.95 -0.06 -7.60
N ALA A 21 -33.14 -1.01 -6.68
CA ALA A 21 -34.46 -1.30 -6.12
C ALA A 21 -35.06 -0.09 -5.39
N ILE A 22 -34.26 0.61 -4.60
CA ILE A 22 -34.69 1.83 -3.91
C ILE A 22 -35.10 2.92 -4.91
N ILE A 23 -34.33 3.11 -5.97
CA ILE A 23 -34.64 4.07 -7.04
C ILE A 23 -35.98 3.71 -7.69
N ILE A 24 -36.19 2.47 -8.07
CA ILE A 24 -37.43 2.01 -8.70
C ILE A 24 -38.66 2.25 -7.79
N VAL A 25 -38.51 1.94 -6.49
CA VAL A 25 -39.59 2.20 -5.52
C VAL A 25 -39.87 3.69 -5.39
N ALA A 26 -38.84 4.53 -5.31
CA ALA A 26 -39.00 6.00 -5.23
C ALA A 26 -39.75 6.56 -6.46
N PHE A 27 -39.46 6.07 -7.65
CA PHE A 27 -40.18 6.46 -8.88
C PHE A 27 -41.67 6.06 -8.86
N LYS A 28 -42.03 4.93 -8.22
CA LYS A 28 -43.46 4.55 -8.05
C LYS A 28 -44.25 5.50 -7.13
N PHE A 29 -43.58 6.13 -6.16
CA PHE A 29 -44.22 7.08 -5.30
C PHE A 29 -44.34 8.48 -5.92
N ASN A 30 -43.27 8.98 -6.49
CA ASN A 30 -43.21 10.30 -7.13
C ASN A 30 -42.00 10.42 -8.05
N VAL A 31 -42.19 10.93 -9.25
CA VAL A 31 -41.14 11.08 -10.25
C VAL A 31 -39.99 11.99 -9.75
N PHE A 32 -40.33 13.10 -9.08
CA PHE A 32 -39.32 14.01 -8.54
C PHE A 32 -38.50 13.35 -7.41
N LEU A 33 -39.14 12.55 -6.55
CA LEU A 33 -38.46 11.78 -5.52
C LEU A 33 -37.51 10.76 -6.16
N GLY A 34 -37.95 10.06 -7.19
CA GLY A 34 -37.13 9.10 -7.94
C GLY A 34 -35.87 9.74 -8.53
N ILE A 35 -36.01 10.92 -9.16
CA ILE A 35 -34.89 11.69 -9.70
C ILE A 35 -33.93 12.11 -8.57
N ALA A 36 -34.42 12.65 -7.46
CA ALA A 36 -33.59 13.06 -6.34
C ALA A 36 -32.76 11.90 -5.76
N VAL A 37 -33.41 10.75 -5.54
CA VAL A 37 -32.74 9.54 -5.05
C VAL A 37 -31.67 9.03 -6.05
N ALA A 38 -31.97 9.07 -7.34
CA ALA A 38 -31.01 8.68 -8.38
C ALA A 38 -29.77 9.59 -8.38
N ILE A 39 -29.95 10.90 -8.29
CA ILE A 39 -28.82 11.86 -8.21
C ILE A 39 -27.95 11.60 -7.00
N VAL A 40 -28.55 11.36 -5.84
CA VAL A 40 -27.82 11.03 -4.60
C VAL A 40 -27.05 9.71 -4.78
N ALA A 41 -27.67 8.67 -5.32
CA ALA A 41 -27.02 7.39 -5.56
C ALA A 41 -25.83 7.49 -6.51
N ILE A 42 -25.95 8.27 -7.60
CA ILE A 42 -24.86 8.55 -8.53
C ILE A 42 -23.73 9.30 -7.81
N GLY A 43 -24.05 10.34 -7.04
CA GLY A 43 -23.08 11.10 -6.24
C GLY A 43 -22.29 10.22 -5.27
N VAL A 44 -22.97 9.33 -4.54
CA VAL A 44 -22.36 8.34 -3.64
C VAL A 44 -21.48 7.36 -4.43
N GLY A 45 -21.93 6.92 -5.60
CA GLY A 45 -21.16 6.05 -6.48
C GLY A 45 -19.85 6.70 -6.93
N ILE A 46 -19.91 7.91 -7.45
CA ILE A 46 -18.73 8.71 -7.85
C ILE A 46 -17.81 8.91 -6.65
N TYR A 47 -18.37 9.34 -5.51
CA TYR A 47 -17.61 9.56 -4.29
C TYR A 47 -16.84 8.32 -3.85
N ASN A 48 -17.42 7.13 -3.90
CA ASN A 48 -16.76 5.87 -3.53
C ASN A 48 -15.76 5.38 -4.58
N PHE A 49 -15.97 5.68 -5.85
CA PHE A 49 -15.10 5.26 -6.95
C PHE A 49 -13.86 6.14 -7.10
N LEU A 50 -13.91 7.39 -6.63
CA LEU A 50 -12.88 8.40 -6.87
C LEU A 50 -11.45 7.95 -6.47
N PRO A 51 -11.21 7.34 -5.28
CA PRO A 51 -9.87 6.86 -4.92
C PRO A 51 -9.34 5.80 -5.88
N THR A 52 -10.23 4.90 -6.33
CA THR A 52 -9.89 3.84 -7.29
C THR A 52 -9.56 4.42 -8.65
N TYR A 53 -10.31 5.40 -9.12
CA TYR A 53 -10.05 6.10 -10.37
C TYR A 53 -8.65 6.76 -10.36
N TYR A 54 -8.33 7.48 -9.30
CA TYR A 54 -7.01 8.10 -9.14
C TYR A 54 -5.90 7.04 -9.07
N ALA A 55 -6.11 5.94 -8.34
CA ALA A 55 -5.14 4.85 -8.26
C ALA A 55 -4.88 4.19 -9.62
N ILE A 56 -5.91 3.97 -10.44
CA ILE A 56 -5.76 3.42 -11.80
C ILE A 56 -4.90 4.35 -12.66
N ASN A 57 -5.13 5.66 -12.61
CA ASN A 57 -4.32 6.62 -13.37
C ASN A 57 -2.89 6.71 -12.84
N GLY A 58 -2.70 6.60 -11.51
CA GLY A 58 -1.38 6.48 -10.88
C GLY A 58 -0.61 5.26 -11.37
N ASN A 59 -1.26 4.09 -11.39
CA ASN A 59 -0.65 2.87 -11.91
C ASN A 59 -0.23 3.01 -13.36
N LYS A 60 -1.12 3.54 -14.22
CA LYS A 60 -0.81 3.77 -15.65
C LYS A 60 0.38 4.71 -15.84
N ALA A 61 0.42 5.83 -15.10
CA ALA A 61 1.55 6.75 -15.16
C ALA A 61 2.84 6.07 -14.70
N PHE A 62 2.79 5.26 -13.64
CA PHE A 62 3.93 4.50 -13.14
C PHE A 62 4.44 3.46 -14.15
N GLU A 63 3.53 2.72 -14.80
CA GLU A 63 3.84 1.70 -15.81
C GLU A 63 4.59 2.29 -17.03
N ILE A 64 4.30 3.53 -17.41
CA ILE A 64 5.01 4.24 -18.51
C ILE A 64 6.26 4.99 -18.04
N GLY A 65 6.63 4.88 -16.75
CA GLY A 65 7.82 5.53 -16.19
C GLY A 65 7.64 7.01 -15.82
N ASP A 66 6.42 7.56 -15.89
CA ASP A 66 6.10 8.92 -15.47
C ASP A 66 5.83 8.95 -13.95
N GLU A 67 6.94 8.89 -13.17
CA GLU A 67 6.86 8.79 -11.72
C GLU A 67 6.28 10.04 -11.05
N ASP A 68 6.56 11.22 -11.60
CA ASP A 68 6.01 12.48 -11.07
C ASP A 68 4.49 12.54 -11.22
N ARG A 69 4.00 12.15 -12.39
CA ARG A 69 2.55 12.07 -12.64
C ARG A 69 1.89 10.97 -11.82
N ALA A 70 2.57 9.85 -11.64
CA ALA A 70 2.11 8.79 -10.75
C ALA A 70 1.96 9.29 -9.30
N ARG A 71 2.96 10.05 -8.81
CA ARG A 71 2.94 10.68 -7.49
C ARG A 71 1.73 11.59 -7.30
N GLU A 72 1.45 12.46 -8.27
CA GLU A 72 0.29 13.36 -8.22
C GLU A 72 -1.05 12.60 -8.14
N TRP A 73 -1.21 11.55 -8.94
CA TRP A 73 -2.41 10.73 -8.94
C TRP A 73 -2.60 9.98 -7.61
N TYR A 74 -1.55 9.38 -7.08
CA TYR A 74 -1.61 8.70 -5.78
C TYR A 74 -1.86 9.68 -4.64
N LYS A 75 -1.29 10.88 -4.70
CA LYS A 75 -1.57 11.95 -3.74
C LYS A 75 -3.05 12.27 -3.71
N LYS A 76 -3.66 12.56 -4.87
CA LYS A 76 -5.11 12.81 -5.01
C LYS A 76 -5.94 11.65 -4.45
N ALA A 77 -5.53 10.40 -4.70
CA ALA A 77 -6.21 9.24 -4.15
C ALA A 77 -6.17 9.20 -2.61
N CYS A 78 -5.02 9.51 -2.01
CA CYS A 78 -4.84 9.57 -0.56
C CYS A 78 -5.60 10.74 0.08
N GLU A 79 -5.64 11.89 -0.56
CA GLU A 79 -6.37 13.09 -0.11
C GLU A 79 -7.88 12.88 -0.03
N THR A 80 -8.45 11.88 -0.70
CA THR A 80 -9.85 11.49 -0.50
C THR A 80 -10.17 10.99 0.91
N GLY A 81 -9.18 10.71 1.74
CA GLY A 81 -9.31 10.11 3.08
C GLY A 81 -9.71 8.63 3.10
N ARG A 82 -9.94 8.00 1.92
CA ARG A 82 -10.46 6.63 1.77
C ARG A 82 -9.47 5.68 1.11
N ALA A 83 -8.22 6.11 0.95
CA ALA A 83 -7.15 5.27 0.46
C ALA A 83 -6.92 4.09 1.42
N ASN A 84 -6.98 2.87 0.89
CA ASN A 84 -6.65 1.67 1.65
C ASN A 84 -5.13 1.52 1.83
N VAL A 85 -4.72 0.58 2.70
CA VAL A 85 -3.30 0.34 3.00
C VAL A 85 -2.48 0.08 1.73
N LYS A 86 -2.99 -0.73 0.79
CA LYS A 86 -2.28 -1.03 -0.46
C LYS A 86 -1.99 0.24 -1.27
N LEU A 87 -2.98 1.11 -1.41
CA LEU A 87 -2.84 2.37 -2.15
C LEU A 87 -1.85 3.32 -1.46
N LYS A 88 -1.92 3.44 -0.14
CA LYS A 88 -0.96 4.23 0.64
C LYS A 88 0.46 3.70 0.50
N SER A 89 0.66 2.37 0.54
CA SER A 89 1.97 1.75 0.30
C SER A 89 2.49 2.01 -1.11
N SER A 90 1.62 1.96 -2.14
CA SER A 90 2.02 2.33 -3.51
C SER A 90 2.43 3.80 -3.60
N TYR A 91 1.71 4.69 -2.92
CA TYR A 91 2.07 6.12 -2.86
C TYR A 91 3.42 6.33 -2.17
N ALA A 92 3.64 5.69 -1.01
CA ALA A 92 4.92 5.76 -0.30
C ALA A 92 6.10 5.24 -1.16
N TYR A 93 5.88 4.18 -1.93
CA TYR A 93 6.88 3.66 -2.86
C TYR A 93 7.25 4.68 -3.95
N VAL A 94 6.26 5.34 -4.55
CA VAL A 94 6.51 6.39 -5.56
C VAL A 94 7.19 7.61 -4.94
N LEU A 95 6.80 8.01 -3.73
CA LEU A 95 7.49 9.08 -2.99
C LEU A 95 8.97 8.77 -2.77
N LEU A 96 9.30 7.52 -2.38
CA LEU A 96 10.69 7.06 -2.24
C LEU A 96 11.47 7.12 -3.57
N ARG A 97 10.83 6.70 -4.65
CA ARG A 97 11.43 6.71 -6.00
C ARG A 97 11.71 8.14 -6.49
N THR A 98 10.85 9.08 -6.15
CA THR A 98 10.92 10.49 -6.57
C THR A 98 11.67 11.39 -5.57
N GLY A 99 12.29 10.80 -4.52
CA GLY A 99 13.15 11.53 -3.58
C GLY A 99 12.43 12.21 -2.42
N TYR A 100 11.13 11.94 -2.22
CA TYR A 100 10.31 12.52 -1.14
C TYR A 100 10.26 11.60 0.09
N ALA A 101 11.42 11.28 0.67
CA ALA A 101 11.54 10.34 1.77
C ALA A 101 10.74 10.76 3.03
N ASP A 102 10.75 12.04 3.38
CA ASP A 102 10.03 12.56 4.56
C ASP A 102 8.50 12.45 4.41
N GLU A 103 7.99 12.61 3.19
CA GLU A 103 6.57 12.42 2.91
C GLU A 103 6.20 10.92 2.92
N ALA A 104 7.09 10.06 2.43
CA ALA A 104 6.91 8.61 2.47
C ALA A 104 6.82 8.11 3.93
N GLU A 105 7.67 8.60 4.84
CA GLU A 105 7.60 8.28 6.27
C GLU A 105 6.23 8.64 6.86
N LYS A 106 5.74 9.86 6.60
CA LYS A 106 4.43 10.33 7.07
C LYS A 106 3.26 9.46 6.56
N VAL A 107 3.40 8.84 5.40
CA VAL A 107 2.40 7.93 4.85
C VAL A 107 2.50 6.54 5.47
N LEU A 108 3.71 6.04 5.75
CA LEU A 108 3.96 4.68 6.25
C LEU A 108 3.70 4.54 7.75
N ASP A 109 4.08 5.51 8.55
CA ASP A 109 3.94 5.48 10.01
C ASP A 109 2.52 5.19 10.49
N PRO A 110 1.48 5.86 9.99
CA PRO A 110 0.11 5.53 10.36
C PRO A 110 -0.28 4.09 10.00
N ILE A 111 0.25 3.53 8.88
CA ILE A 111 -0.04 2.14 8.47
C ILE A 111 0.51 1.17 9.50
N ILE A 112 1.77 1.37 9.92
CA ILE A 112 2.47 0.48 10.86
C ILE A 112 1.78 0.48 12.23
N ARG A 113 1.19 1.61 12.64
CA ARG A 113 0.48 1.78 13.92
C ARG A 113 -0.95 1.23 13.93
N VAL A 114 -1.49 0.80 12.78
CA VAL A 114 -2.85 0.22 12.73
C VAL A 114 -2.91 -1.06 13.54
N LYS A 115 -3.78 -1.09 14.57
CA LYS A 115 -4.02 -2.29 15.36
C LYS A 115 -4.80 -3.33 14.53
N GLY A 116 -4.36 -4.59 14.59
CA GLY A 116 -5.02 -5.69 13.88
C GLY A 116 -4.77 -5.70 12.35
N LEU A 117 -3.84 -4.89 11.85
CA LEU A 117 -3.39 -5.01 10.47
C LEU A 117 -2.69 -6.37 10.26
N ALA A 118 -3.00 -7.03 9.15
CA ALA A 118 -2.36 -8.30 8.79
C ALA A 118 -0.82 -8.16 8.79
N PRO A 119 -0.08 -9.12 9.40
CA PRO A 119 1.37 -9.03 9.56
C PRO A 119 2.11 -8.73 8.25
N GLU A 120 1.69 -9.35 7.14
CA GLU A 120 2.31 -9.18 5.83
C GLU A 120 2.24 -7.73 5.35
N LYS A 121 1.10 -7.06 5.57
CA LYS A 121 0.92 -5.65 5.20
C LYS A 121 1.72 -4.71 6.08
N LYS A 122 1.80 -5.02 7.38
CA LYS A 122 2.59 -4.27 8.34
C LYS A 122 4.08 -4.39 8.02
N ASN A 123 4.55 -5.60 7.73
CA ASN A 123 5.95 -5.86 7.40
C ASN A 123 6.35 -5.23 6.06
N LEU A 124 5.46 -5.26 5.05
CA LEU A 124 5.69 -4.53 3.81
C LEU A 124 5.88 -3.03 4.06
N ALA A 125 5.06 -2.43 4.92
CA ALA A 125 5.19 -1.01 5.27
C ALA A 125 6.47 -0.73 6.07
N LYS A 126 6.87 -1.60 7.01
CA LYS A 126 8.16 -1.52 7.72
C LYS A 126 9.34 -1.64 6.74
N GLN A 127 9.29 -2.59 5.81
CA GLN A 127 10.33 -2.76 4.79
C GLN A 127 10.50 -1.49 3.93
N GLN A 128 9.40 -0.86 3.52
CA GLN A 128 9.46 0.43 2.83
C GLN A 128 10.03 1.52 3.74
N ARG A 129 9.70 1.52 5.04
CA ARG A 129 10.23 2.50 5.99
C ARG A 129 11.73 2.32 6.25
N CYS A 130 12.25 1.10 6.24
CA CYS A 130 13.71 0.88 6.24
C CYS A 130 14.39 1.62 5.09
N MET A 131 13.81 1.57 3.88
CA MET A 131 14.33 2.31 2.73
C MET A 131 14.20 3.82 2.87
N VAL A 132 13.14 4.30 3.55
CA VAL A 132 13.01 5.73 3.93
C VAL A 132 14.16 6.13 4.82
N TYR A 133 14.39 5.43 5.92
CA TYR A 133 15.46 5.70 6.87
C TYR A 133 16.84 5.67 6.20
N TYR A 134 17.07 4.68 5.35
CA TYR A 134 18.29 4.63 4.54
C TYR A 134 18.48 5.90 3.69
N LYS A 135 17.44 6.34 2.97
CA LYS A 135 17.49 7.57 2.15
C LYS A 135 17.71 8.84 2.96
N GLN A 136 17.29 8.85 4.22
CA GLN A 136 17.49 9.94 5.18
C GLN A 136 18.84 9.85 5.90
N GLY A 137 19.66 8.82 5.67
CA GLY A 137 20.92 8.57 6.39
C GLY A 137 20.75 8.03 7.81
N ARG A 138 19.55 7.61 8.19
CA ARG A 138 19.16 7.09 9.50
C ARG A 138 19.33 5.56 9.54
N LEU A 139 20.60 5.11 9.47
CA LEU A 139 20.92 3.68 9.37
C LEU A 139 20.52 2.87 10.61
N ASP A 140 20.62 3.46 11.80
CA ASP A 140 20.27 2.75 13.04
C ASP A 140 18.78 2.40 13.08
N GLU A 141 17.90 3.32 12.74
CA GLU A 141 16.47 3.05 12.66
C GLU A 141 16.10 2.07 11.54
N ALA A 142 16.81 2.13 10.41
CA ALA A 142 16.62 1.16 9.33
C ALA A 142 16.99 -0.27 9.78
N ILE A 143 18.10 -0.42 10.51
CA ILE A 143 18.54 -1.70 11.09
C ILE A 143 17.56 -2.19 12.16
N GLU A 144 17.09 -1.30 13.05
CA GLU A 144 16.12 -1.64 14.10
C GLU A 144 14.80 -2.17 13.51
N ASP A 145 14.26 -1.51 12.50
CA ASP A 145 13.04 -1.96 11.81
C ASP A 145 13.25 -3.34 11.14
N ALA A 146 14.37 -3.54 10.45
CA ALA A 146 14.69 -4.82 9.82
C ALA A 146 14.83 -5.95 10.86
N GLN A 147 15.54 -5.71 11.94
CA GLN A 147 15.70 -6.66 13.05
C GLN A 147 14.36 -6.96 13.75
N SER A 148 13.51 -5.95 13.93
CA SER A 148 12.18 -6.12 14.50
C SER A 148 11.32 -7.07 13.66
N MET A 149 11.35 -6.93 12.32
CA MET A 149 10.64 -7.84 11.42
C MET A 149 11.15 -9.28 11.54
N MET A 150 12.47 -9.47 11.60
CA MET A 150 13.07 -10.80 11.78
C MET A 150 12.68 -11.44 13.12
N LYS A 151 12.66 -10.67 14.22
CA LYS A 151 12.20 -11.12 15.53
C LYS A 151 10.71 -11.51 15.54
N GLU A 152 9.90 -10.82 14.75
CA GLU A 152 8.48 -11.12 14.55
C GLU A 152 8.27 -12.36 13.62
N GLY A 153 9.34 -13.00 13.16
CA GLY A 153 9.30 -14.19 12.30
C GLY A 153 9.18 -13.91 10.82
N TYR A 154 9.19 -12.64 10.41
CA TYR A 154 9.17 -12.26 9.01
C TYR A 154 10.60 -12.32 8.44
N ARG A 155 10.87 -13.41 7.73
CA ARG A 155 12.19 -13.72 7.16
C ARG A 155 12.06 -14.01 5.67
N ASN A 156 12.85 -13.33 4.87
CA ASN A 156 12.97 -13.55 3.44
C ASN A 156 14.28 -12.93 2.92
N SER A 157 14.66 -13.28 1.71
CA SER A 157 15.86 -12.78 1.05
C SER A 157 16.00 -11.25 1.13
N SER A 158 14.90 -10.52 0.91
CA SER A 158 14.93 -9.05 0.91
C SER A 158 15.30 -8.46 2.26
N ILE A 159 14.78 -9.01 3.38
CA ILE A 159 15.06 -8.50 4.73
C ILE A 159 16.51 -8.80 5.13
N TYR A 160 17.00 -10.02 4.87
CA TYR A 160 18.38 -10.36 5.13
C TYR A 160 19.36 -9.51 4.33
N GLY A 161 19.09 -9.36 3.01
CA GLY A 161 19.90 -8.52 2.14
C GLY A 161 19.92 -7.04 2.56
N MET A 162 18.76 -6.49 2.94
CA MET A 162 18.68 -5.11 3.45
C MET A 162 19.48 -4.95 4.75
N LEU A 163 19.30 -5.86 5.70
CA LEU A 163 20.01 -5.80 6.99
C LEU A 163 21.52 -5.92 6.80
N GLY A 164 21.98 -6.88 5.98
CA GLY A 164 23.38 -7.02 5.64
C GLY A 164 23.95 -5.76 4.99
N TYR A 165 23.24 -5.20 4.02
CA TYR A 165 23.65 -3.96 3.34
C TYR A 165 23.74 -2.77 4.30
N PHE A 166 22.76 -2.57 5.19
CA PHE A 166 22.78 -1.46 6.15
C PHE A 166 23.90 -1.61 7.18
N LYS A 167 24.14 -2.85 7.67
CA LYS A 167 25.25 -3.13 8.59
C LYS A 167 26.62 -2.90 7.93
N LEU A 168 26.75 -3.27 6.65
CA LEU A 168 27.96 -2.99 5.88
C LEU A 168 28.22 -1.48 5.76
N LEU A 169 27.20 -0.71 5.46
CA LEU A 169 27.31 0.75 5.37
C LEU A 169 27.64 1.42 6.71
N ARG A 170 27.20 0.84 7.81
CA ARG A 170 27.51 1.31 9.17
C ARG A 170 28.91 0.88 9.64
N ASN A 171 29.64 0.07 8.86
CA ASN A 171 30.89 -0.57 9.22
C ASN A 171 30.81 -1.51 10.45
N ASP A 172 29.72 -2.26 10.54
CA ASP A 172 29.54 -3.33 11.53
C ASP A 172 30.48 -4.53 11.23
N ASP A 173 30.45 -5.52 12.13
CA ASP A 173 31.23 -6.74 11.99
C ASP A 173 31.02 -7.41 10.63
N LEU A 174 32.15 -7.67 9.92
CA LEU A 174 32.11 -8.18 8.56
C LEU A 174 31.62 -9.64 8.50
N ASP A 175 31.96 -10.46 9.52
CA ASP A 175 31.56 -11.86 9.55
C ASP A 175 30.04 -12.01 9.75
N GLU A 176 29.47 -11.17 10.63
CA GLU A 176 28.00 -11.12 10.81
C GLU A 176 27.32 -10.64 9.53
N THR A 177 27.86 -9.60 8.92
CA THR A 177 27.33 -9.02 7.66
C THR A 177 27.37 -10.05 6.53
N THR A 178 28.46 -10.79 6.40
CA THR A 178 28.61 -11.86 5.39
C THR A 178 27.59 -12.96 5.58
N LYS A 179 27.36 -13.44 6.80
CA LYS A 179 26.32 -14.44 7.10
C LYS A 179 24.92 -13.98 6.68
N LEU A 180 24.59 -12.72 6.92
CA LEU A 180 23.29 -12.17 6.47
C LEU A 180 23.15 -12.17 4.95
N CYS A 181 24.22 -11.91 4.21
CA CYS A 181 24.21 -11.96 2.76
C CYS A 181 24.11 -13.41 2.24
N GLU A 182 24.77 -14.36 2.90
CA GLU A 182 24.66 -15.79 2.59
C GLU A 182 23.23 -16.29 2.83
N GLU A 183 22.60 -15.96 3.99
CA GLU A 183 21.21 -16.29 4.27
C GLU A 183 20.25 -15.66 3.23
N ALA A 184 20.53 -14.44 2.78
CA ALA A 184 19.74 -13.82 1.72
C ALA A 184 19.83 -14.57 0.39
N TYR A 185 21.02 -15.10 0.07
CA TYR A 185 21.24 -15.92 -1.12
C TYR A 185 20.51 -17.25 -1.03
N ASP A 186 20.58 -17.94 0.12
CA ASP A 186 19.94 -19.24 0.34
C ASP A 186 18.41 -19.13 0.19
N TYR A 187 17.80 -18.12 0.79
CA TYR A 187 16.36 -17.85 0.59
C TYR A 187 15.96 -17.61 -0.87
N ASN A 188 16.88 -17.06 -1.69
CA ASN A 188 16.60 -16.83 -3.11
C ASN A 188 16.79 -18.11 -3.95
N SER A 189 17.59 -19.06 -3.48
CA SER A 189 17.79 -20.36 -4.15
C SER A 189 16.60 -21.30 -3.96
N ASP A 190 16.01 -21.30 -2.76
CA ASP A 190 14.85 -22.12 -2.41
C ASP A 190 13.56 -21.72 -3.16
N ASP A 191 13.43 -20.46 -3.58
CA ASP A 191 12.28 -19.99 -4.37
C ASP A 191 12.35 -20.38 -5.87
N ARG A 192 13.39 -21.09 -6.31
CA ARG A 192 13.62 -21.48 -7.72
C ARG A 192 13.38 -22.93 -8.05
N ASP A 193 13.14 -23.78 -7.06
CA ASP A 193 12.80 -25.20 -7.21
C ASP A 193 11.28 -25.42 -7.03
#